data_00b072c69e6910d174fe518472839390
#
_entry.id   00b072c69e6910d174fe518472839390
#
_cell.length_a   1.000
_cell.length_b   1.000
_cell.length_c   1.000
_cell.angle_alpha   90.00
_cell.angle_beta   90.00
_cell.angle_gamma   90.00
#
_symmetry.space_group_name_H-M   'P 1'
#
loop_
_entity.id
_entity.type
_entity.pdbx_description
1 polymer ?
#
loop_
_entity_poly.entity_id
_entity_poly.type
_entity_poly.pdbx_seq_one_letter_code
_entity_poly.pdbx_strand_id
1 'polypeptide(L)'
;MVEDSIGNETVNQESTYSLPFWCTKGTKLRDFQFKLLHTRRITSNDFLYKIGIKQSNSCTFCGEATENLVYLFWSCKHSNAFWKDCYQWIMQNTSKIENFNLSEALLFGLINNAKDLLRHHLLLIARHYIYTCKQRDTRPNVRMYIHIVQRTVKIERQIAKGHNSLDTFKKKSPRLKTSPF
;
A
#
# COMPACT_ATOMS: atom_id res chain seq x y z
N MET A 1 -18.17 6.15 5.47
CA MET A 1 -18.15 7.44 4.80
C MET A 1 -16.81 7.69 4.12
N VAL A 2 -16.23 6.63 3.56
CA VAL A 2 -15.21 6.70 2.50
C VAL A 2 -15.91 6.54 1.14
N GLU A 3 -17.15 6.07 1.15
CA GLU A 3 -17.97 5.81 -0.04
C GLU A 3 -18.38 7.07 -0.81
N ASP A 4 -18.52 8.20 -0.13
CA ASP A 4 -18.99 9.46 -0.75
C ASP A 4 -17.89 10.19 -1.55
N SER A 5 -16.63 9.75 -1.47
CA SER A 5 -15.50 10.36 -2.20
C SER A 5 -15.02 9.54 -3.39
N ILE A 6 -15.58 8.35 -3.59
CA ILE A 6 -15.24 7.46 -4.68
C ILE A 6 -16.41 7.50 -5.66
N GLY A 7 -16.20 8.17 -6.80
CA GLY A 7 -17.21 8.22 -7.86
C GLY A 7 -17.73 6.82 -8.22
N ASN A 8 -18.92 6.74 -8.81
CA ASN A 8 -19.73 5.56 -9.14
C ASN A 8 -19.04 4.49 -10.05
N GLU A 9 -17.84 4.10 -9.74
CA GLU A 9 -17.19 2.95 -10.38
C GLU A 9 -17.60 1.68 -9.62
N THR A 10 -18.25 0.75 -10.29
CA THR A 10 -18.65 -0.54 -9.73
C THR A 10 -17.41 -1.34 -9.32
N VAL A 11 -17.09 -1.29 -8.03
CA VAL A 11 -15.99 -2.08 -7.45
C VAL A 11 -16.37 -3.55 -7.51
N ASN A 12 -15.63 -4.34 -8.27
CA ASN A 12 -15.77 -5.79 -8.22
C ASN A 12 -15.25 -6.30 -6.86
N GLN A 13 -16.15 -6.51 -5.92
CA GLN A 13 -15.83 -6.90 -4.55
C GLN A 13 -15.00 -8.20 -4.50
N GLU A 14 -15.34 -9.20 -5.30
CA GLU A 14 -14.64 -10.48 -5.31
C GLU A 14 -13.17 -10.34 -5.71
N SER A 15 -12.88 -9.57 -6.73
CA SER A 15 -11.50 -9.30 -7.15
C SER A 15 -10.73 -8.49 -6.10
N THR A 16 -11.37 -7.55 -5.43
CA THR A 16 -10.76 -6.70 -4.40
C THR A 16 -10.28 -7.51 -3.20
N TYR A 17 -11.06 -8.52 -2.76
CA TYR A 17 -10.66 -9.39 -1.65
C TYR A 17 -9.65 -10.47 -2.05
N SER A 18 -9.71 -10.99 -3.27
CA SER A 18 -8.82 -12.04 -3.74
C SER A 18 -7.43 -11.53 -4.17
N LEU A 19 -7.34 -10.30 -4.65
CA LEU A 19 -6.12 -9.71 -5.20
C LEU A 19 -4.90 -9.77 -4.26
N PRO A 20 -4.99 -9.52 -2.95
CA PRO A 20 -3.86 -9.66 -2.03
C PRO A 20 -3.27 -11.07 -2.01
N PHE A 21 -4.11 -12.10 -2.20
CA PHE A 21 -3.65 -13.49 -2.23
C PHE A 21 -2.86 -13.81 -3.50
N TRP A 22 -3.15 -13.11 -4.58
CA TRP A 22 -2.39 -13.24 -5.83
C TRP A 22 -1.11 -12.39 -5.81
N CYS A 23 -1.16 -11.21 -5.18
CA CYS A 23 -0.04 -10.28 -5.14
C CYS A 23 1.11 -10.73 -4.23
N THR A 24 0.83 -11.33 -3.08
CA THR A 24 1.87 -11.64 -2.10
C THR A 24 1.64 -12.97 -1.39
N LYS A 25 2.73 -13.60 -0.97
CA LYS A 25 2.70 -14.73 -0.02
C LYS A 25 2.80 -14.26 1.43
N GLY A 26 3.10 -12.98 1.66
CA GLY A 26 3.26 -12.39 2.98
C GLY A 26 1.93 -12.25 3.73
N THR A 27 1.71 -13.05 4.77
CA THR A 27 0.48 -13.03 5.57
C THR A 27 0.21 -11.68 6.23
N LYS A 28 1.27 -10.98 6.68
CA LYS A 28 1.15 -9.64 7.27
C LYS A 28 0.58 -8.60 6.29
N LEU A 29 0.98 -8.66 5.03
CA LEU A 29 0.46 -7.75 4.00
C LEU A 29 -1.00 -8.07 3.67
N ARG A 30 -1.36 -9.35 3.61
CA ARG A 30 -2.74 -9.78 3.37
C ARG A 30 -3.67 -9.37 4.51
N ASP A 31 -3.24 -9.59 5.76
CA ASP A 31 -3.98 -9.19 6.95
C ASP A 31 -4.15 -7.66 7.03
N PHE A 32 -3.09 -6.91 6.72
CA PHE A 32 -3.17 -5.46 6.65
C PHE A 32 -4.20 -4.99 5.61
N GLN A 33 -4.19 -5.55 4.40
CA GLN A 33 -5.16 -5.19 3.37
C GLN A 33 -6.60 -5.54 3.76
N PHE A 34 -6.80 -6.71 4.34
CA PHE A 34 -8.11 -7.10 4.88
C PHE A 34 -8.60 -6.08 5.92
N LYS A 35 -7.73 -5.68 6.85
CA LYS A 35 -8.04 -4.66 7.85
C LYS A 35 -8.33 -3.29 7.24
N LEU A 36 -7.63 -2.92 6.17
CA LEU A 36 -7.83 -1.66 5.47
C LEU A 36 -9.20 -1.61 4.77
N LEU A 37 -9.60 -2.69 4.10
CA LEU A 37 -10.91 -2.80 3.47
C LEU A 37 -12.06 -2.74 4.49
N HIS A 38 -11.83 -3.31 5.68
CA HIS A 38 -12.78 -3.24 6.79
C HIS A 38 -12.51 -2.05 7.72
N THR A 39 -12.32 -0.88 7.22
CA THR A 39 -11.97 0.42 7.80
C THR A 39 -11.93 0.55 9.34
N ARG A 40 -12.75 -0.22 10.05
CA ARG A 40 -12.84 -0.26 11.53
C ARG A 40 -11.68 -0.98 12.21
N ARG A 41 -10.81 -1.66 11.47
CA ARG A 41 -9.68 -2.43 12.02
C ARG A 41 -8.33 -1.75 11.86
N ILE A 42 -8.27 -0.65 11.11
CA ILE A 42 -7.10 0.23 11.05
C ILE A 42 -7.41 1.50 11.82
N THR A 43 -6.61 1.75 12.83
CA THR A 43 -6.84 2.86 13.75
C THR A 43 -6.21 4.15 13.22
N SER A 44 -7.05 5.14 12.91
CA SER A 44 -6.64 6.54 12.74
C SER A 44 -6.67 7.29 14.09
N ASN A 45 -5.99 8.44 14.19
CA ASN A 45 -6.05 9.23 15.40
C ASN A 45 -7.46 9.79 15.64
N ASP A 46 -8.20 10.11 14.58
CA ASP A 46 -9.61 10.52 14.69
C ASP A 46 -10.47 9.43 15.33
N PHE A 47 -10.31 8.17 14.91
CA PHE A 47 -11.00 7.05 15.52
C PHE A 47 -10.59 6.86 16.99
N LEU A 48 -9.29 6.87 17.29
CA LEU A 48 -8.78 6.71 18.65
C LEU A 48 -9.21 7.84 19.58
N TYR A 49 -9.32 9.07 19.07
CA TYR A 49 -9.84 10.22 19.81
C TYR A 49 -11.33 10.04 20.14
N LYS A 50 -12.14 9.63 19.14
CA LYS A 50 -13.59 9.41 19.33
C LYS A 50 -13.92 8.34 20.35
N ILE A 51 -13.07 7.34 20.52
CA ILE A 51 -13.25 6.27 21.53
C ILE A 51 -12.47 6.55 22.82
N GLY A 52 -11.93 7.75 23.02
CA GLY A 52 -11.29 8.20 24.25
C GLY A 52 -9.89 7.62 24.53
N ILE A 53 -9.25 6.94 23.56
CA ILE A 53 -7.90 6.37 23.72
C ILE A 53 -6.81 7.42 23.52
N LYS A 54 -7.02 8.40 22.62
CA LYS A 54 -6.09 9.51 22.41
C LYS A 54 -6.73 10.84 22.81
N GLN A 55 -5.90 11.78 23.25
CA GLN A 55 -6.32 13.15 23.61
C GLN A 55 -6.37 14.09 22.40
N SER A 56 -5.76 13.71 21.27
CA SER A 56 -5.74 14.49 20.04
C SER A 56 -6.04 13.63 18.84
N ASN A 57 -6.79 14.19 17.87
CA ASN A 57 -7.06 13.59 16.58
C ASN A 57 -6.11 14.08 15.49
N SER A 58 -5.09 14.89 15.82
CA SER A 58 -4.14 15.45 14.85
C SER A 58 -3.31 14.38 14.16
N CYS A 59 -2.87 14.70 12.94
CA CYS A 59 -2.09 13.79 12.11
C CYS A 59 -0.72 13.49 12.73
N THR A 60 -0.38 12.21 12.82
CA THR A 60 0.91 11.71 13.32
C THR A 60 2.11 12.32 12.56
N PHE A 61 1.96 12.57 11.25
CA PHE A 61 3.09 13.04 10.44
C PHE A 61 3.28 14.55 10.41
N CYS A 62 2.21 15.32 10.35
CA CYS A 62 2.28 16.77 10.22
C CYS A 62 1.74 17.55 11.42
N GLY A 63 0.92 16.94 12.26
CA GLY A 63 0.32 17.59 13.43
C GLY A 63 -0.82 18.59 13.10
N GLU A 64 -1.09 18.87 11.84
CA GLU A 64 -1.93 20.02 11.44
C GLU A 64 -3.42 19.72 11.32
N ALA A 65 -3.80 18.59 10.78
CA ALA A 65 -5.19 18.27 10.47
C ALA A 65 -5.66 16.99 11.15
N THR A 66 -6.97 16.79 11.19
CA THR A 66 -7.59 15.57 11.71
C THR A 66 -7.17 14.36 10.88
N GLU A 67 -6.58 13.36 11.55
CA GLU A 67 -6.10 12.14 10.93
C GLU A 67 -7.23 11.13 10.75
N ASN A 68 -7.94 11.18 9.64
CA ASN A 68 -8.70 10.04 9.15
C ASN A 68 -7.84 9.18 8.20
N LEU A 69 -8.36 8.05 7.70
CA LEU A 69 -7.58 7.15 6.84
C LEU A 69 -7.19 7.81 5.50
N VAL A 70 -8.08 8.57 4.90
CA VAL A 70 -7.80 9.28 3.64
C VAL A 70 -6.69 10.30 3.85
N TYR A 71 -6.77 11.08 4.95
CA TYR A 71 -5.74 12.05 5.26
C TYR A 71 -4.39 11.38 5.52
N LEU A 72 -4.35 10.35 6.36
CA LEU A 72 -3.13 9.62 6.69
C LEU A 72 -2.42 9.07 5.46
N PHE A 73 -3.18 8.40 4.58
CA PHE A 73 -2.58 7.71 3.44
C PHE A 73 -2.34 8.59 2.23
N TRP A 74 -3.10 9.70 2.06
CA TRP A 74 -3.08 10.47 0.82
C TRP A 74 -2.91 11.97 1.01
N SER A 75 -3.80 12.63 1.78
CA SER A 75 -3.88 14.09 1.81
C SER A 75 -2.80 14.75 2.65
N CYS A 76 -2.21 14.04 3.62
CA CYS A 76 -1.11 14.56 4.42
C CYS A 76 0.09 14.92 3.54
N LYS A 77 0.66 16.10 3.73
CA LYS A 77 1.82 16.58 2.96
C LYS A 77 3.00 15.60 2.92
N HIS A 78 3.26 14.88 4.01
CA HIS A 78 4.33 13.88 4.07
C HIS A 78 3.98 12.58 3.32
N SER A 79 2.74 12.12 3.39
CA SER A 79 2.28 10.98 2.61
C SER A 79 2.22 11.30 1.13
N ASN A 80 1.78 12.51 0.77
CA ASN A 80 1.74 12.97 -0.62
C ASN A 80 3.14 13.09 -1.23
N ALA A 81 4.10 13.67 -0.49
CA ALA A 81 5.50 13.70 -0.92
C ALA A 81 6.07 12.30 -1.13
N PHE A 82 5.84 11.38 -0.17
CA PHE A 82 6.24 9.98 -0.29
C PHE A 82 5.64 9.30 -1.53
N TRP A 83 4.35 9.53 -1.83
CA TRP A 83 3.71 8.96 -3.02
C TRP A 83 4.32 9.48 -4.32
N LYS A 84 4.68 10.77 -4.40
CA LYS A 84 5.38 11.33 -5.57
C LYS A 84 6.71 10.63 -5.82
N ASP A 85 7.53 10.49 -4.78
CA ASP A 85 8.84 9.81 -4.87
C ASP A 85 8.67 8.32 -5.19
N CYS A 86 7.69 7.68 -4.55
CA CYS A 86 7.35 6.27 -4.76
C CYS A 86 6.92 6.01 -6.20
N TYR A 87 6.03 6.86 -6.73
CA TYR A 87 5.59 6.80 -8.13
C TYR A 87 6.76 6.95 -9.10
N GLN A 88 7.60 7.95 -8.89
CA GLN A 88 8.76 8.19 -9.74
C GLN A 88 9.69 6.96 -9.77
N TRP A 89 9.95 6.36 -8.61
CA TRP A 89 10.76 5.16 -8.53
C TRP A 89 10.09 3.96 -9.22
N ILE A 90 8.80 3.75 -9.04
CA ILE A 90 8.05 2.68 -9.70
C ILE A 90 8.13 2.84 -11.23
N MET A 91 7.91 4.03 -11.74
CA MET A 91 8.00 4.33 -13.19
C MET A 91 9.38 4.02 -13.79
N GLN A 92 10.45 4.32 -13.06
CA GLN A 92 11.82 4.03 -13.51
C GLN A 92 12.16 2.54 -13.54
N ASN A 93 11.49 1.74 -12.70
CA ASN A 93 11.81 0.33 -12.46
C ASN A 93 10.80 -0.66 -13.07
N THR A 94 9.68 -0.17 -13.57
CA THR A 94 8.63 -0.99 -14.21
C THR A 94 8.31 -0.42 -15.59
N SER A 95 8.20 -1.28 -16.59
CA SER A 95 7.78 -0.86 -17.92
C SER A 95 6.26 -0.77 -17.97
N LYS A 96 5.70 0.40 -18.20
CA LYS A 96 4.27 0.72 -18.34
C LYS A 96 3.51 0.82 -17.01
N ILE A 97 3.52 1.98 -16.41
CA ILE A 97 2.52 2.30 -15.38
C ILE A 97 1.90 3.65 -15.74
N GLU A 98 0.61 3.64 -16.00
CA GLU A 98 -0.21 4.84 -16.01
C GLU A 98 -0.28 5.43 -14.61
N ASN A 99 -0.58 6.72 -14.47
CA ASN A 99 -0.76 7.38 -13.19
C ASN A 99 -1.73 6.58 -12.33
N PHE A 100 -1.41 6.33 -11.08
CA PHE A 100 -2.36 5.76 -10.13
C PHE A 100 -3.14 6.87 -9.42
N ASN A 101 -4.42 6.64 -9.26
CA ASN A 101 -5.32 7.56 -8.59
C ASN A 101 -5.45 7.25 -7.08
N LEU A 102 -6.22 8.08 -6.37
CA LEU A 102 -6.49 7.91 -4.94
C LEU A 102 -7.09 6.54 -4.62
N SER A 103 -8.03 6.06 -5.42
CA SER A 103 -8.71 4.77 -5.21
C SER A 103 -7.72 3.61 -5.31
N GLU A 104 -6.82 3.64 -6.28
CA GLU A 104 -5.77 2.63 -6.42
C GLU A 104 -4.76 2.68 -5.27
N ALA A 105 -4.40 3.88 -4.82
CA ALA A 105 -3.47 4.04 -3.70
C ALA A 105 -4.08 3.54 -2.38
N LEU A 106 -5.37 3.73 -2.15
CA LEU A 106 -6.04 3.35 -0.91
C LEU A 106 -6.65 1.95 -0.94
N LEU A 107 -7.37 1.58 -2.01
CA LEU A 107 -8.30 0.45 -2.00
C LEU A 107 -7.82 -0.57 -2.99
N PHE A 108 -6.90 -1.12 -3.29
CA PHE A 108 -6.74 -2.12 -4.36
C PHE A 108 -7.77 -1.98 -5.46
N GLY A 109 -7.64 -0.91 -6.19
CA GLY A 109 -8.18 -0.70 -7.49
C GLY A 109 -9.47 -1.43 -7.83
N LEU A 110 -10.25 -0.74 -8.12
CA LEU A 110 -11.09 -0.63 -9.28
C LEU A 110 -10.40 -1.20 -10.55
N ILE A 111 -9.82 -2.39 -10.46
CA ILE A 111 -8.88 -2.80 -11.48
C ILE A 111 -9.51 -3.87 -12.34
N ASN A 112 -9.94 -3.39 -13.47
CA ASN A 112 -10.21 -4.23 -14.63
C ASN A 112 -8.97 -4.97 -15.19
N ASN A 113 -7.79 -4.78 -14.61
CA ASN A 113 -6.54 -5.39 -15.06
C ASN A 113 -5.83 -6.15 -13.93
N ALA A 114 -6.28 -7.38 -13.65
CA ALA A 114 -5.53 -8.34 -12.84
C ALA A 114 -4.12 -8.65 -13.40
N LYS A 115 -3.75 -8.02 -14.51
CA LYS A 115 -2.48 -8.26 -15.23
C LYS A 115 -1.28 -7.61 -14.56
N ASP A 116 -1.46 -6.60 -13.70
CA ASP A 116 -0.34 -5.89 -13.07
C ASP A 116 -0.19 -6.23 -11.58
N LEU A 117 0.00 -7.52 -11.29
CA LEU A 117 0.22 -8.00 -9.93
C LEU A 117 1.42 -7.36 -9.25
N LEU A 118 2.45 -6.97 -10.02
CA LEU A 118 3.61 -6.27 -9.47
C LEU A 118 3.24 -4.90 -8.93
N ARG A 119 2.50 -4.12 -9.71
CA ARG A 119 2.01 -2.79 -9.30
C ARG A 119 1.22 -2.88 -8.00
N HIS A 120 0.26 -3.81 -7.95
CA HIS A 120 -0.55 -4.02 -6.75
C HIS A 120 0.29 -4.42 -5.55
N HIS A 121 1.28 -5.28 -5.76
CA HIS A 121 2.20 -5.66 -4.70
C HIS A 121 3.00 -4.47 -4.18
N LEU A 122 3.53 -3.64 -5.08
CA LEU A 122 4.29 -2.43 -4.71
C LEU A 122 3.41 -1.42 -3.96
N LEU A 123 2.19 -1.16 -4.43
CA LEU A 123 1.23 -0.28 -3.74
C LEU A 123 0.81 -0.83 -2.37
N LEU A 124 0.65 -2.15 -2.24
CA LEU A 124 0.34 -2.79 -0.97
C LEU A 124 1.47 -2.60 0.04
N ILE A 125 2.71 -2.82 -0.39
CA ILE A 125 3.89 -2.60 0.47
C ILE A 125 3.97 -1.12 0.88
N ALA A 126 3.69 -0.18 -0.03
CA ALA A 126 3.73 1.25 0.27
C ALA A 126 2.70 1.65 1.34
N ARG A 127 1.45 1.19 1.21
CA ARG A 127 0.40 1.43 2.23
C ARG A 127 0.76 0.84 3.58
N HIS A 128 1.18 -0.41 3.60
CA HIS A 128 1.61 -1.06 4.82
C HIS A 128 2.79 -0.32 5.47
N TYR A 129 3.71 0.21 4.67
CA TYR A 129 4.82 1.00 5.15
C TYR A 129 4.38 2.34 5.75
N ILE A 130 3.49 3.10 5.09
CA ILE A 130 2.91 4.34 5.66
C ILE A 130 2.28 4.04 7.03
N TYR A 131 1.48 2.98 7.13
CA TYR A 131 0.86 2.60 8.40
C TYR A 131 1.87 2.19 9.47
N THR A 132 2.93 1.49 9.08
CA THR A 132 4.03 1.14 9.99
C THR A 132 4.77 2.39 10.48
N CYS A 133 4.96 3.38 9.62
CA CYS A 133 5.55 4.67 9.99
C CYS A 133 4.67 5.40 11.02
N LYS A 134 3.33 5.39 10.80
CA LYS A 134 2.38 5.92 11.78
C LYS A 134 2.52 5.24 13.15
N GLN A 135 2.58 3.92 13.17
CA GLN A 135 2.71 3.17 14.43
C GLN A 135 4.03 3.43 15.18
N ARG A 136 5.07 3.84 14.44
CA ARG A 136 6.40 4.14 14.98
C ARG A 136 6.66 5.63 15.19
N ASP A 137 5.67 6.45 14.92
CA ASP A 137 5.78 7.91 14.99
C ASP A 137 6.92 8.48 14.13
N THR A 138 7.11 7.89 12.94
CA THR A 138 8.14 8.27 11.97
C THR A 138 7.51 8.69 10.65
N ARG A 139 8.18 9.57 9.90
CA ARG A 139 7.71 9.99 8.58
C ARG A 139 8.10 8.97 7.50
N PRO A 140 7.21 8.70 6.51
CA PRO A 140 7.54 7.80 5.42
C PRO A 140 8.67 8.36 4.54
N ASN A 141 9.59 7.46 4.12
CA ASN A 141 10.75 7.78 3.31
C ASN A 141 10.91 6.75 2.19
N VAL A 142 11.13 7.21 0.95
CA VAL A 142 11.18 6.34 -0.22
C VAL A 142 12.38 5.38 -0.19
N ARG A 143 13.54 5.79 0.33
CA ARG A 143 14.71 4.90 0.43
C ARG A 143 14.42 3.67 1.31
N MET A 144 13.80 3.90 2.47
CA MET A 144 13.40 2.81 3.35
C MET A 144 12.32 1.92 2.71
N TYR A 145 11.37 2.51 2.00
CA TYR A 145 10.39 1.76 1.23
C TYR A 145 11.06 0.84 0.20
N ILE A 146 12.03 1.33 -0.58
CA ILE A 146 12.79 0.55 -1.55
C ILE A 146 13.47 -0.65 -0.88
N HIS A 147 14.12 -0.45 0.27
CA HIS A 147 14.71 -1.54 1.04
C HIS A 147 13.68 -2.60 1.46
N ILE A 148 12.49 -2.17 1.90
CA ILE A 148 11.40 -3.09 2.25
C ILE A 148 10.95 -3.88 1.03
N VAL A 149 10.76 -3.22 -0.13
CA VAL A 149 10.40 -3.89 -1.39
C VAL A 149 11.45 -4.95 -1.76
N GLN A 150 12.73 -4.58 -1.79
CA GLN A 150 13.82 -5.50 -2.14
C GLN A 150 13.86 -6.71 -1.20
N ARG A 151 13.74 -6.47 0.10
CA ARG A 151 13.68 -7.53 1.13
C ARG A 151 12.48 -8.44 0.92
N THR A 152 11.29 -7.88 0.71
CA THR A 152 10.05 -8.65 0.51
C THR A 152 10.15 -9.52 -0.73
N VAL A 153 10.59 -8.97 -1.86
CA VAL A 153 10.78 -9.69 -3.12
C VAL A 153 11.83 -10.81 -2.96
N LYS A 154 12.92 -10.55 -2.22
CA LYS A 154 13.95 -11.57 -1.94
C LYS A 154 13.38 -12.74 -1.14
N ILE A 155 12.59 -12.46 -0.09
CA ILE A 155 11.95 -13.49 0.73
C ILE A 155 10.95 -14.30 -0.11
N GLU A 156 10.05 -13.63 -0.85
CA GLU A 156 9.08 -14.33 -1.69
C GLU A 156 9.73 -15.18 -2.78
N ARG A 157 10.86 -14.74 -3.33
CA ARG A 157 11.67 -15.54 -4.27
C ARG A 157 12.21 -16.82 -3.62
N GLN A 158 12.68 -16.75 -2.38
CA GLN A 158 13.14 -17.93 -1.65
C GLN A 158 11.99 -18.91 -1.37
N ILE A 159 10.85 -18.40 -0.95
CA ILE A 159 9.62 -19.20 -0.77
C ILE A 159 9.25 -19.89 -2.09
N ALA A 160 9.25 -19.15 -3.21
CA ALA A 160 8.94 -19.70 -4.52
C ALA A 160 9.93 -20.80 -4.96
N LYS A 161 11.21 -20.69 -4.60
CA LYS A 161 12.20 -21.74 -4.81
C LYS A 161 11.85 -23.01 -4.03
N GLY A 162 11.53 -22.87 -2.75
CA GLY A 162 11.18 -24.01 -1.90
C GLY A 162 9.93 -24.76 -2.34
N HIS A 163 9.01 -24.08 -3.04
CA HIS A 163 7.76 -24.66 -3.52
C HIS A 163 7.74 -24.98 -5.03
N ASN A 164 8.88 -25.02 -5.72
CA ASN A 164 9.00 -25.26 -7.16
C ASN A 164 8.11 -24.35 -8.04
N SER A 165 7.83 -23.12 -7.57
CA SER A 165 6.93 -22.14 -8.22
C SER A 165 7.67 -20.91 -8.76
N LEU A 166 8.96 -21.04 -9.07
CA LEU A 166 9.79 -19.93 -9.54
C LEU A 166 9.30 -19.30 -10.84
N ASP A 167 8.76 -20.08 -11.76
CA ASP A 167 8.30 -19.54 -13.04
C ASP A 167 7.05 -18.70 -12.89
N THR A 168 6.15 -19.09 -11.99
CA THR A 168 5.00 -18.27 -11.59
C THR A 168 5.46 -16.98 -10.92
N PHE A 169 6.46 -17.05 -10.04
CA PHE A 169 7.05 -15.88 -9.41
C PHE A 169 7.70 -14.93 -10.42
N LYS A 170 8.47 -15.45 -11.39
CA LYS A 170 9.11 -14.65 -12.45
C LYS A 170 8.09 -13.93 -13.33
N LYS A 171 6.97 -14.58 -13.67
CA LYS A 171 5.87 -13.96 -14.42
C LYS A 171 5.21 -12.81 -13.65
N LYS A 172 5.07 -12.97 -12.34
CA LYS A 172 4.47 -11.97 -11.45
C LYS A 172 5.40 -10.80 -11.13
N SER A 173 6.68 -11.07 -10.95
CA SER A 173 7.70 -10.08 -10.57
C SER A 173 8.83 -10.07 -11.60
N PRO A 174 8.58 -9.52 -12.82
CA PRO A 174 9.64 -9.28 -13.77
C PRO A 174 10.68 -8.38 -13.11
N ARG A 175 11.95 -8.59 -13.44
CA ARG A 175 13.15 -8.01 -12.80
C ARG A 175 12.96 -6.55 -12.39
N LEU A 176 12.67 -6.32 -11.11
CA LEU A 176 12.92 -5.01 -10.51
C LEU A 176 14.42 -4.75 -10.67
N LYS A 177 14.77 -3.69 -11.38
CA LYS A 177 16.16 -3.25 -11.48
C LYS A 177 16.60 -2.90 -10.05
N THR A 178 17.43 -3.74 -9.46
CA THR A 178 17.99 -3.56 -8.12
C THR A 178 19.20 -2.61 -8.18
N SER A 179 19.15 -1.56 -9.00
CA SER A 179 20.18 -0.54 -8.99
C SER A 179 20.04 0.29 -7.72
N PRO A 180 21.07 0.38 -6.87
CA PRO A 180 21.10 1.41 -5.82
C PRO A 180 21.15 2.78 -6.49
N PHE A 181 20.58 3.79 -5.82
CA PHE A 181 20.82 5.19 -6.16
C PHE A 181 22.29 5.54 -6.02
#